data_348b4f4d9282859524918212e417dc52
#
_entry.id   348b4f4d9282859524918212e417dc52
#
_cell.length_a   1.000
_cell.length_b   1.000
_cell.length_c   1.000
_cell.angle_alpha   90.00
_cell.angle_beta   90.00
_cell.angle_gamma   90.00
#
_symmetry.space_group_name_H-M   'P 1'
#
loop_
_entity.id
_entity.type
_entity.pdbx_description
1 polymer ?
#
loop_
_entity_poly.entity_id
_entity_poly.type
_entity_poly.pdbx_seq_one_letter_code
_entity_poly.pdbx_strand_id
1 'polypeptide(L)'
;MTKVKICGLSTPEAVATAVKAGADYIGFVFAKSKRQVSLEQAHELAKGVTGQTKIVGVFVSPILKELEEAISQVPLDIVQIHGTFDEDLIPKISVPVIRAIQISDGDSQVKSQAGYLLFDAPIAGSGQTFDWQLLADKQIEQDYFIAGGLAVDNVAEAKETFHPYALDVSSGVETDGYKDLKKIKAFIERVKA
;
A
#
# COMPACT_ATOMS: atom_id res chain seq x y z
N MET A 1 0.13 -9.38 -15.16
CA MET A 1 0.98 -9.86 -14.04
C MET A 1 0.69 -8.98 -12.84
N THR A 2 0.31 -9.58 -11.72
CA THR A 2 0.02 -8.84 -10.47
C THR A 2 1.26 -8.09 -9.98
N LYS A 3 1.08 -6.85 -9.58
CA LYS A 3 2.14 -5.99 -9.07
C LYS A 3 2.33 -6.18 -7.57
N VAL A 4 3.46 -5.73 -7.03
CA VAL A 4 3.78 -5.86 -5.61
C VAL A 4 4.16 -4.53 -4.99
N LYS A 5 3.59 -4.23 -3.83
CA LYS A 5 3.90 -3.07 -3.00
C LYS A 5 4.46 -3.51 -1.66
N ILE A 6 5.58 -2.91 -1.26
CA ILE A 6 6.17 -3.07 0.08
C ILE A 6 5.97 -1.77 0.85
N CYS A 7 5.11 -1.81 1.86
CA CYS A 7 4.67 -0.62 2.59
C CYS A 7 5.39 -0.45 3.93
N GLY A 8 5.59 0.81 4.34
CA GLY A 8 6.16 1.16 5.64
C GLY A 8 7.66 0.95 5.73
N LEU A 9 8.38 1.23 4.66
CA LEU A 9 9.84 1.24 4.63
C LEU A 9 10.36 2.49 5.34
N SER A 10 11.37 2.32 6.19
CA SER A 10 11.95 3.40 7.01
C SER A 10 13.49 3.35 7.08
N THR A 11 14.11 2.41 6.37
CA THR A 11 15.58 2.28 6.34
C THR A 11 16.10 2.15 4.91
N PRO A 12 17.31 2.66 4.61
CA PRO A 12 17.92 2.55 3.28
C PRO A 12 18.09 1.10 2.81
N GLU A 13 18.40 0.18 3.71
CA GLU A 13 18.62 -1.24 3.40
C GLU A 13 17.31 -1.92 2.96
N ALA A 14 16.19 -1.58 3.62
CA ALA A 14 14.89 -2.12 3.27
C ALA A 14 14.42 -1.57 1.92
N VAL A 15 14.62 -0.27 1.65
CA VAL A 15 14.33 0.36 0.36
C VAL A 15 15.16 -0.30 -0.75
N ALA A 16 16.48 -0.37 -0.58
CA ALA A 16 17.37 -0.97 -1.57
C ALA A 16 17.02 -2.44 -1.83
N THR A 17 16.63 -3.17 -0.79
CA THR A 17 16.22 -4.59 -0.91
C THR A 17 14.93 -4.73 -1.70
N ALA A 18 13.92 -3.91 -1.42
CA ALA A 18 12.64 -3.95 -2.12
C ALA A 18 12.81 -3.59 -3.61
N VAL A 19 13.55 -2.53 -3.90
CA VAL A 19 13.84 -2.07 -5.27
C VAL A 19 14.61 -3.15 -6.04
N LYS A 20 15.70 -3.68 -5.47
CA LYS A 20 16.54 -4.72 -6.10
C LYS A 20 15.77 -6.03 -6.34
N ALA A 21 14.85 -6.39 -5.46
CA ALA A 21 14.00 -7.58 -5.60
C ALA A 21 12.88 -7.38 -6.63
N GLY A 22 12.67 -6.16 -7.15
CA GLY A 22 11.69 -5.86 -8.20
C GLY A 22 10.31 -5.47 -7.67
N ALA A 23 10.23 -4.79 -6.51
CA ALA A 23 8.98 -4.17 -6.07
C ALA A 23 8.51 -3.14 -7.11
N ASP A 24 7.22 -3.18 -7.47
CA ASP A 24 6.63 -2.18 -8.35
C ASP A 24 6.34 -0.88 -7.61
N TYR A 25 6.05 -0.99 -6.31
CA TYR A 25 5.75 0.12 -5.41
C TYR A 25 6.47 -0.05 -4.07
N ILE A 26 6.88 1.07 -3.49
CA ILE A 26 7.28 1.15 -2.09
C ILE A 26 6.46 2.22 -1.38
N GLY A 27 6.18 2.04 -0.09
CA GLY A 27 5.37 2.98 0.69
C GLY A 27 6.12 3.60 1.84
N PHE A 28 6.05 4.94 1.94
CA PHE A 28 6.48 5.73 3.11
C PHE A 28 5.25 6.16 3.89
N VAL A 29 5.21 5.91 5.19
CA VAL A 29 4.06 6.22 6.05
C VAL A 29 4.28 7.57 6.73
N PHE A 30 3.43 8.53 6.45
CA PHE A 30 3.44 9.85 7.09
C PHE A 30 2.48 9.95 8.27
N ALA A 31 1.54 9.00 8.38
CA ALA A 31 0.63 8.94 9.51
C ALA A 31 1.32 8.40 10.77
N LYS A 32 0.82 8.82 11.94
CA LYS A 32 1.33 8.38 13.25
C LYS A 32 1.28 6.87 13.39
N SER A 33 2.44 6.24 13.42
CA SER A 33 2.63 4.80 13.59
C SER A 33 4.09 4.48 13.92
N LYS A 34 4.37 3.22 14.27
CA LYS A 34 5.76 2.76 14.45
C LYS A 34 6.60 2.80 13.16
N ARG A 35 5.94 2.98 12.00
CA ARG A 35 6.58 3.03 10.67
C ARG A 35 6.63 4.46 10.12
N GLN A 36 6.23 5.45 10.91
CA GLN A 36 6.21 6.83 10.47
C GLN A 36 7.62 7.32 10.14
N VAL A 37 7.70 8.03 9.01
CA VAL A 37 8.90 8.78 8.61
C VAL A 37 8.54 10.25 8.45
N SER A 38 9.51 11.16 8.66
CA SER A 38 9.34 12.56 8.32
C SER A 38 9.47 12.77 6.80
N LEU A 39 9.05 13.94 6.30
CA LEU A 39 9.24 14.29 4.90
C LEU A 39 10.72 14.30 4.50
N GLU A 40 11.60 14.80 5.39
CA GLU A 40 13.06 14.78 5.18
C GLU A 40 13.61 13.37 5.09
N GLN A 41 13.20 12.48 6.01
CA GLN A 41 13.61 11.07 5.97
C GLN A 41 13.14 10.38 4.68
N ALA A 42 11.87 10.60 4.30
CA ALA A 42 11.33 10.04 3.06
C ALA A 42 12.06 10.56 1.82
N HIS A 43 12.42 11.86 1.80
CA HIS A 43 13.21 12.44 0.72
C HIS A 43 14.59 11.76 0.60
N GLU A 44 15.30 11.56 1.71
CA GLU A 44 16.58 10.85 1.72
C GLU A 44 16.45 9.38 1.28
N LEU A 45 15.44 8.69 1.78
CA LEU A 45 15.16 7.29 1.40
C LEU A 45 14.80 7.16 -0.08
N ALA A 46 14.10 8.14 -0.64
CA ALA A 46 13.70 8.17 -2.04
C ALA A 46 14.90 8.21 -3.00
N LYS A 47 16.06 8.73 -2.58
CA LYS A 47 17.30 8.70 -3.38
C LYS A 47 17.79 7.30 -3.70
N GLY A 48 17.43 6.31 -2.88
CA GLY A 48 17.73 4.90 -3.11
C GLY A 48 16.80 4.19 -4.08
N VAL A 49 15.76 4.88 -4.55
CA VAL A 49 14.77 4.31 -5.47
C VAL A 49 15.23 4.52 -6.90
N THR A 50 15.40 3.42 -7.62
CA THR A 50 15.90 3.43 -9.01
C THR A 50 14.98 2.62 -9.92
N GLY A 51 15.11 2.80 -11.22
CA GLY A 51 14.36 2.03 -12.20
C GLY A 51 12.90 2.45 -12.29
N GLN A 52 11.99 1.47 -12.30
CA GLN A 52 10.56 1.69 -12.50
C GLN A 52 9.73 1.60 -11.20
N THR A 53 10.40 1.40 -10.06
CA THR A 53 9.70 1.35 -8.75
C THR A 53 9.10 2.71 -8.41
N LYS A 54 7.82 2.74 -8.11
CA LYS A 54 7.07 3.96 -7.75
C LYS A 54 7.02 4.18 -6.25
N ILE A 55 7.07 5.44 -5.84
CA ILE A 55 7.03 5.86 -4.44
C ILE A 55 5.60 6.27 -4.07
N VAL A 56 5.07 5.64 -3.03
CA VAL A 56 3.73 5.90 -2.50
C VAL A 56 3.83 6.56 -1.13
N GLY A 57 3.26 7.75 -0.98
CA GLY A 57 3.07 8.40 0.33
C GLY A 57 1.77 7.94 0.98
N VAL A 58 1.82 7.43 2.20
CA VAL A 58 0.66 6.87 2.91
C VAL A 58 0.21 7.80 4.04
N PHE A 59 -1.05 8.17 4.00
CA PHE A 59 -1.69 9.14 4.90
C PHE A 59 -2.97 8.57 5.53
N VAL A 60 -3.34 9.11 6.69
CA VAL A 60 -4.60 8.79 7.37
C VAL A 60 -5.34 10.09 7.65
N SER A 61 -6.52 10.26 7.06
CA SER A 61 -7.38 11.44 7.19
C SER A 61 -6.63 12.78 7.00
N PRO A 62 -5.81 12.92 5.92
CA PRO A 62 -5.05 14.15 5.69
C PRO A 62 -5.97 15.28 5.25
N ILE A 63 -5.49 16.52 5.38
CA ILE A 63 -6.03 17.64 4.65
C ILE A 63 -5.26 17.83 3.32
N LEU A 64 -5.88 18.50 2.34
CA LEU A 64 -5.26 18.70 1.01
C LEU A 64 -3.87 19.35 1.10
N LYS A 65 -3.70 20.33 1.98
CA LYS A 65 -2.42 21.02 2.19
C LYS A 65 -1.29 20.08 2.62
N GLU A 66 -1.57 19.10 3.47
CA GLU A 66 -0.56 18.11 3.89
C GLU A 66 -0.11 17.22 2.73
N LEU A 67 -1.04 16.86 1.84
CA LEU A 67 -0.72 16.10 0.63
C LEU A 67 0.15 16.94 -0.33
N GLU A 68 -0.24 18.18 -0.58
CA GLU A 68 0.50 19.11 -1.45
C GLU A 68 1.93 19.36 -0.91
N GLU A 69 2.07 19.56 0.40
CA GLU A 69 3.37 19.74 1.05
C GLU A 69 4.25 18.49 0.87
N ALA A 70 3.71 17.30 1.12
CA ALA A 70 4.46 16.07 0.95
C ALA A 70 4.87 15.84 -0.50
N ILE A 71 3.98 16.07 -1.47
CA ILE A 71 4.27 15.94 -2.89
C ILE A 71 5.35 16.93 -3.34
N SER A 72 5.39 18.12 -2.77
CA SER A 72 6.39 19.14 -3.11
C SER A 72 7.79 18.82 -2.56
N GLN A 73 7.88 18.12 -1.42
CA GLN A 73 9.15 17.85 -0.73
C GLN A 73 9.70 16.45 -1.00
N VAL A 74 8.85 15.50 -1.32
CA VAL A 74 9.23 14.10 -1.57
C VAL A 74 8.79 13.73 -2.99
N PRO A 75 9.62 13.05 -3.81
CA PRO A 75 9.25 12.66 -5.16
C PRO A 75 8.22 11.52 -5.16
N LEU A 76 7.01 11.82 -4.66
CA LEU A 76 5.91 10.87 -4.61
C LEU A 76 5.29 10.70 -6.00
N ASP A 77 5.19 9.46 -6.46
CA ASP A 77 4.47 9.11 -7.68
C ASP A 77 2.96 8.95 -7.44
N ILE A 78 2.58 8.59 -6.22
CA ILE A 78 1.21 8.28 -5.83
C ILE A 78 1.02 8.64 -4.36
N VAL A 79 -0.19 9.08 -3.98
CA VAL A 79 -0.59 9.18 -2.57
C VAL A 79 -1.65 8.13 -2.25
N GLN A 80 -1.55 7.51 -1.08
CA GLN A 80 -2.51 6.54 -0.55
C GLN A 80 -3.20 7.13 0.67
N ILE A 81 -4.52 7.20 0.63
CA ILE A 81 -5.32 7.87 1.63
C ILE A 81 -6.22 6.86 2.34
N HIS A 82 -6.01 6.72 3.66
CA HIS A 82 -6.86 6.00 4.58
C HIS A 82 -7.76 6.97 5.37
N GLY A 83 -8.80 6.43 6.01
CA GLY A 83 -9.70 7.20 6.87
C GLY A 83 -10.57 8.20 6.11
N THR A 84 -10.91 9.31 6.75
CA THR A 84 -11.82 10.31 6.19
C THR A 84 -11.09 11.24 5.23
N PHE A 85 -11.64 11.42 4.05
CA PHE A 85 -11.18 12.39 3.06
C PHE A 85 -12.35 12.79 2.16
N ASP A 86 -12.39 14.06 1.75
CA ASP A 86 -13.39 14.56 0.83
C ASP A 86 -13.06 14.10 -0.59
N GLU A 87 -13.89 13.24 -1.16
CA GLU A 87 -13.69 12.67 -2.50
C GLU A 87 -13.65 13.76 -3.60
N ASP A 88 -14.34 14.89 -3.42
CA ASP A 88 -14.34 16.00 -4.36
C ASP A 88 -12.99 16.78 -4.42
N LEU A 89 -12.11 16.49 -3.48
CA LEU A 89 -10.73 17.01 -3.48
C LEU A 89 -9.76 16.13 -4.24
N ILE A 90 -10.08 14.85 -4.50
CA ILE A 90 -9.19 13.92 -5.21
C ILE A 90 -8.74 14.47 -6.57
N PRO A 91 -9.61 15.05 -7.41
CA PRO A 91 -9.19 15.59 -8.70
C PRO A 91 -8.23 16.79 -8.61
N LYS A 92 -8.08 17.39 -7.43
CA LYS A 92 -7.16 18.53 -7.20
C LYS A 92 -5.74 18.07 -6.83
N ILE A 93 -5.56 16.79 -6.50
CA ILE A 93 -4.26 16.24 -6.15
C ILE A 93 -3.46 16.00 -7.44
N SER A 94 -2.23 16.49 -7.48
CA SER A 94 -1.39 16.51 -8.69
C SER A 94 -0.82 15.14 -9.09
N VAL A 95 -0.92 14.13 -8.22
CA VAL A 95 -0.49 12.75 -8.48
C VAL A 95 -1.67 11.80 -8.34
N PRO A 96 -1.63 10.59 -8.96
CA PRO A 96 -2.67 9.58 -8.77
C PRO A 96 -2.91 9.24 -7.30
N VAL A 97 -4.14 8.85 -6.98
CA VAL A 97 -4.56 8.50 -5.63
C VAL A 97 -4.93 7.02 -5.54
N ILE A 98 -4.46 6.35 -4.48
CA ILE A 98 -4.98 5.08 -4.00
C ILE A 98 -5.90 5.37 -2.83
N ARG A 99 -7.18 5.07 -2.96
CA ARG A 99 -8.17 5.24 -1.88
C ARG A 99 -8.30 3.93 -1.10
N ALA A 100 -7.88 3.94 0.16
CA ALA A 100 -8.04 2.79 1.02
C ALA A 100 -9.47 2.73 1.58
N ILE A 101 -10.09 1.58 1.42
CA ILE A 101 -11.47 1.29 1.84
C ILE A 101 -11.41 0.13 2.81
N GLN A 102 -11.99 0.32 3.99
CA GLN A 102 -12.22 -0.79 4.92
C GLN A 102 -13.47 -1.53 4.49
N ILE A 103 -13.35 -2.83 4.29
CA ILE A 103 -14.50 -3.66 4.01
C ILE A 103 -15.13 -4.02 5.36
N SER A 104 -16.29 -3.46 5.64
CA SER A 104 -17.19 -3.87 6.72
C SER A 104 -18.39 -4.60 6.14
N ASP A 105 -19.01 -5.45 6.94
CA ASP A 105 -20.22 -6.20 6.58
C ASP A 105 -21.30 -5.30 5.96
N GLY A 106 -21.72 -5.64 4.75
CA GLY A 106 -22.87 -5.06 4.07
C GLY A 106 -22.59 -3.70 3.39
N ASP A 107 -23.11 -3.49 2.25
CA ASP A 107 -23.50 -2.23 1.56
C ASP A 107 -22.46 -1.14 1.25
N SER A 108 -21.19 -1.40 1.23
CA SER A 108 -20.27 -0.42 0.67
C SER A 108 -20.33 -0.44 -0.85
N GLN A 109 -21.09 0.49 -1.45
CA GLN A 109 -20.86 0.87 -2.83
C GLN A 109 -19.42 1.41 -2.90
N VAL A 110 -18.54 0.62 -3.53
CA VAL A 110 -17.16 1.01 -3.71
C VAL A 110 -17.10 2.04 -4.84
N LYS A 111 -17.35 3.29 -4.51
CA LYS A 111 -17.23 4.41 -5.44
C LYS A 111 -16.21 5.40 -4.91
N SER A 112 -15.18 5.65 -5.68
CA SER A 112 -14.19 6.69 -5.40
C SER A 112 -13.79 7.38 -6.70
N GLN A 113 -13.41 8.65 -6.61
CA GLN A 113 -12.79 9.38 -7.72
C GLN A 113 -11.29 9.09 -7.87
N ALA A 114 -10.73 8.23 -7.01
CA ALA A 114 -9.34 7.81 -7.06
C ALA A 114 -9.06 6.94 -8.29
N GLY A 115 -7.84 6.97 -8.79
CA GLY A 115 -7.39 6.12 -9.88
C GLY A 115 -7.25 4.65 -9.49
N TYR A 116 -7.04 4.39 -8.19
CA TYR A 116 -6.89 3.06 -7.63
C TYR A 116 -7.64 2.92 -6.31
N LEU A 117 -8.10 1.71 -6.02
CA LEU A 117 -8.65 1.33 -4.73
C LEU A 117 -7.66 0.46 -3.97
N LEU A 118 -7.73 0.46 -2.65
CA LEU A 118 -7.04 -0.50 -1.80
C LEU A 118 -8.04 -1.06 -0.79
N PHE A 119 -8.18 -2.37 -0.80
CA PHE A 119 -8.99 -3.07 0.19
C PHE A 119 -8.08 -3.59 1.29
N ASP A 120 -8.28 -3.05 2.49
CA ASP A 120 -7.54 -3.46 3.68
C ASP A 120 -8.41 -4.43 4.48
N ALA A 121 -7.94 -5.66 4.64
CA ALA A 121 -8.60 -6.65 5.46
C ALA A 121 -8.60 -6.20 6.92
N PRO A 122 -9.66 -6.43 7.69
CA PRO A 122 -9.67 -6.14 9.11
C PRO A 122 -8.54 -6.91 9.79
N ILE A 123 -7.84 -6.21 10.64
CA ILE A 123 -6.63 -6.49 11.43
C ILE A 123 -6.25 -7.98 11.53
N ALA A 124 -5.10 -8.32 10.99
CA ALA A 124 -4.42 -9.58 11.26
C ALA A 124 -4.22 -9.75 12.77
N GLY A 125 -4.73 -10.83 13.32
CA GLY A 125 -4.66 -11.15 14.76
C GLY A 125 -6.00 -11.21 15.49
N SER A 126 -7.09 -10.81 14.86
CA SER A 126 -8.45 -10.96 15.45
C SER A 126 -8.98 -12.40 15.37
N GLY A 127 -8.28 -13.32 14.72
CA GLY A 127 -8.77 -14.68 14.45
C GLY A 127 -9.92 -14.74 13.45
N GLN A 128 -10.34 -13.61 12.93
CA GLN A 128 -11.30 -13.53 11.83
C GLN A 128 -10.50 -13.55 10.52
N THR A 129 -10.64 -14.63 9.77
CA THR A 129 -10.28 -14.66 8.36
C THR A 129 -11.07 -13.55 7.67
N PHE A 130 -10.39 -12.73 6.88
CA PHE A 130 -11.05 -11.84 5.94
C PHE A 130 -12.07 -12.68 5.17
N ASP A 131 -13.33 -12.28 5.20
CA ASP A 131 -14.31 -12.93 4.35
C ASP A 131 -14.07 -12.47 2.91
N TRP A 132 -13.20 -13.19 2.25
CA TRP A 132 -12.81 -13.00 0.87
C TRP A 132 -14.01 -13.05 -0.08
N GLN A 133 -15.13 -13.66 0.36
CA GLN A 133 -16.36 -13.72 -0.40
C GLN A 133 -17.00 -12.34 -0.55
N LEU A 134 -16.78 -11.43 0.43
CA LEU A 134 -17.29 -10.06 0.35
C LEU A 134 -16.70 -9.24 -0.80
N LEU A 135 -15.50 -9.60 -1.29
CA LEU A 135 -14.91 -8.99 -2.48
C LEU A 135 -15.31 -9.71 -3.77
N ALA A 136 -15.48 -11.03 -3.73
CA ALA A 136 -15.76 -11.84 -4.90
C ALA A 136 -17.12 -11.48 -5.54
N ASP A 137 -18.08 -11.03 -4.72
CA ASP A 137 -19.42 -10.65 -5.17
C ASP A 137 -19.52 -9.18 -5.63
N LYS A 138 -18.43 -8.38 -5.51
CA LYS A 138 -18.43 -6.96 -5.90
C LYS A 138 -17.89 -6.78 -7.32
N GLN A 139 -18.66 -6.13 -8.17
CA GLN A 139 -18.17 -5.64 -9.45
C GLN A 139 -17.29 -4.41 -9.22
N ILE A 140 -15.96 -4.62 -9.23
CA ILE A 140 -14.96 -3.56 -9.07
C ILE A 140 -14.43 -3.24 -10.47
N GLU A 141 -14.76 -2.06 -10.98
CA GLU A 141 -14.32 -1.61 -12.31
C GLU A 141 -12.91 -1.03 -12.29
N GLN A 142 -12.48 -0.53 -11.13
CA GLN A 142 -11.18 0.13 -10.96
C GLN A 142 -10.08 -0.89 -10.64
N ASP A 143 -8.85 -0.59 -11.07
CA ASP A 143 -7.67 -1.31 -10.62
C ASP A 143 -7.56 -1.23 -9.07
N TYR A 144 -7.35 -2.37 -8.41
CA TYR A 144 -7.33 -2.41 -6.97
C TYR A 144 -6.15 -3.18 -6.38
N PHE A 145 -5.75 -2.71 -5.23
CA PHE A 145 -4.77 -3.33 -4.36
C PHE A 145 -5.48 -4.15 -3.28
N ILE A 146 -4.91 -5.27 -2.91
CA ILE A 146 -5.29 -6.00 -1.71
C ILE A 146 -4.20 -5.85 -0.67
N ALA A 147 -4.61 -5.52 0.55
CA ALA A 147 -3.77 -5.40 1.74
C ALA A 147 -4.38 -6.16 2.91
N GLY A 148 -3.74 -6.08 4.08
CA GLY A 148 -4.22 -6.68 5.32
C GLY A 148 -3.89 -8.16 5.44
N GLY A 149 -3.08 -8.51 6.44
CA GLY A 149 -2.75 -9.88 6.77
C GLY A 149 -1.93 -10.67 5.74
N LEU A 150 -1.53 -10.05 4.62
CA LEU A 150 -0.69 -10.71 3.63
C LEU A 150 0.71 -11.02 4.17
N ALA A 151 1.20 -12.21 3.87
CA ALA A 151 2.52 -12.70 4.22
C ALA A 151 3.03 -13.67 3.14
N VAL A 152 4.27 -14.14 3.27
CA VAL A 152 4.91 -15.03 2.28
C VAL A 152 4.13 -16.33 2.08
N ASP A 153 3.48 -16.83 3.12
CA ASP A 153 2.78 -18.13 3.14
C ASP A 153 1.37 -18.08 2.51
N ASN A 154 0.70 -16.92 2.53
CA ASN A 154 -0.67 -16.79 2.01
C ASN A 154 -0.81 -15.94 0.74
N VAL A 155 0.24 -15.24 0.32
CA VAL A 155 0.17 -14.30 -0.81
C VAL A 155 -0.14 -14.96 -2.16
N ALA A 156 0.27 -16.22 -2.36
CA ALA A 156 -0.02 -16.95 -3.60
C ALA A 156 -1.53 -17.25 -3.73
N GLU A 157 -2.16 -17.67 -2.63
CA GLU A 157 -3.60 -17.91 -2.58
C GLU A 157 -4.37 -16.60 -2.82
N ALA A 158 -3.95 -15.50 -2.18
CA ALA A 158 -4.53 -14.19 -2.41
C ALA A 158 -4.46 -13.76 -3.88
N LYS A 159 -3.31 -13.98 -4.53
CA LYS A 159 -3.11 -13.69 -5.96
C LYS A 159 -4.07 -14.47 -6.85
N GLU A 160 -4.22 -15.77 -6.59
CA GLU A 160 -5.06 -16.67 -7.39
C GLU A 160 -6.56 -16.42 -7.16
N THR A 161 -6.95 -16.07 -5.94
CA THR A 161 -8.36 -15.85 -5.60
C THR A 161 -8.89 -14.54 -6.17
N PHE A 162 -8.10 -13.46 -6.09
CA PHE A 162 -8.61 -12.10 -6.39
C PHE A 162 -8.13 -11.54 -7.71
N HIS A 163 -7.09 -12.09 -8.30
CA HIS A 163 -6.46 -11.52 -9.50
C HIS A 163 -6.27 -9.99 -9.40
N PRO A 164 -5.77 -9.45 -8.27
CA PRO A 164 -5.72 -8.03 -8.04
C PRO A 164 -4.70 -7.36 -8.96
N TYR A 165 -4.87 -6.05 -9.15
CA TYR A 165 -3.85 -5.24 -9.81
C TYR A 165 -2.51 -5.29 -9.05
N ALA A 166 -2.57 -5.18 -7.70
CA ALA A 166 -1.38 -5.27 -6.86
C ALA A 166 -1.69 -5.91 -5.49
N LEU A 167 -0.66 -6.51 -4.87
CA LEU A 167 -0.66 -7.00 -3.51
C LEU A 167 0.23 -6.10 -2.65
N ASP A 168 -0.33 -5.58 -1.54
CA ASP A 168 0.33 -4.65 -0.63
C ASP A 168 0.62 -5.32 0.70
N VAL A 169 1.88 -5.32 1.10
CA VAL A 169 2.30 -5.92 2.38
C VAL A 169 3.05 -4.92 3.25
N SER A 170 2.75 -4.96 4.55
CA SER A 170 3.49 -4.18 5.56
C SER A 170 4.02 -5.09 6.66
N SER A 171 3.19 -5.51 7.62
CA SER A 171 3.61 -6.32 8.77
C SER A 171 4.03 -7.74 8.41
N GLY A 172 3.48 -8.34 7.35
CA GLY A 172 3.82 -9.71 6.94
C GLY A 172 5.26 -9.92 6.46
N VAL A 173 5.98 -8.83 6.21
CA VAL A 173 7.43 -8.85 5.92
C VAL A 173 8.25 -8.23 7.04
N GLU A 174 7.77 -8.32 8.28
CA GLU A 174 8.45 -7.86 9.49
C GLU A 174 8.85 -9.05 10.38
N THR A 175 9.90 -8.85 11.19
CA THR A 175 10.30 -9.68 12.32
C THR A 175 10.54 -8.73 13.49
N ASP A 176 9.93 -8.99 14.65
CA ASP A 176 10.00 -8.15 15.85
C ASP A 176 9.66 -6.68 15.60
N GLY A 177 8.76 -6.42 14.62
CA GLY A 177 8.29 -5.08 14.29
C GLY A 177 9.18 -4.29 13.32
N TYR A 178 10.27 -4.87 12.83
CA TYR A 178 11.18 -4.28 11.85
C TYR A 178 11.10 -5.02 10.52
N LYS A 179 11.37 -4.32 9.41
CA LYS A 179 11.39 -4.93 8.07
C LYS A 179 12.47 -6.00 7.98
N ASP A 180 12.06 -7.20 7.61
CA ASP A 180 12.95 -8.34 7.40
C ASP A 180 13.30 -8.45 5.91
N LEU A 181 14.57 -8.25 5.61
CA LEU A 181 15.06 -8.21 4.21
C LEU A 181 14.87 -9.54 3.48
N LYS A 182 14.89 -10.67 4.20
CA LYS A 182 14.65 -11.99 3.61
C LYS A 182 13.17 -12.17 3.28
N LYS A 183 12.27 -11.76 4.19
CA LYS A 183 10.83 -11.81 3.95
C LYS A 183 10.40 -10.87 2.83
N ILE A 184 10.99 -9.67 2.71
CA ILE A 184 10.74 -8.76 1.58
C ILE A 184 11.04 -9.46 0.26
N LYS A 185 12.23 -10.06 0.11
CA LYS A 185 12.61 -10.80 -1.09
C LYS A 185 11.67 -11.94 -1.40
N ALA A 186 11.43 -12.81 -0.40
CA ALA A 186 10.57 -13.98 -0.55
C ALA A 186 9.13 -13.60 -0.94
N PHE A 187 8.58 -12.53 -0.36
CA PHE A 187 7.25 -12.03 -0.72
C PHE A 187 7.18 -11.59 -2.18
N ILE A 188 8.15 -10.76 -2.62
CA ILE A 188 8.22 -10.27 -4.00
C ILE A 188 8.36 -11.44 -4.98
N GLU A 189 9.27 -12.38 -4.72
CA GLU A 189 9.47 -13.58 -5.52
C GLU A 189 8.17 -14.39 -5.64
N ARG A 190 7.43 -14.56 -4.53
CA ARG A 190 6.18 -15.31 -4.51
C ARG A 190 5.07 -14.63 -5.34
N VAL A 191 5.00 -13.30 -5.33
CA VAL A 191 4.04 -12.56 -6.16
C VAL A 191 4.40 -12.63 -7.64
N LYS A 192 5.68 -12.58 -7.95
CA LYS A 192 6.20 -12.54 -9.34
C LYS A 192 6.27 -13.92 -10.01
N ALA A 193 6.29 -14.99 -9.22
CA ALA A 193 6.18 -16.37 -9.75
C ALA A 193 4.78 -16.61 -10.34
#